data_20e1d19d982bc3565caa4d2103cf2983
#
_entry.id   20e1d19d982bc3565caa4d2103cf2983
#
_cell.length_a   1.000
_cell.length_b   1.000
_cell.length_c   1.000
_cell.angle_alpha   90.00
_cell.angle_beta   90.00
_cell.angle_gamma   90.00
#
_symmetry.space_group_name_H-M   'P 1'
#
loop_
_entity.id
_entity.type
_entity.pdbx_description
1 polymer ?
#
loop_
_entity_poly.entity_id
_entity_poly.type
_entity_poly.pdbx_seq_one_letter_code
_entity_poly.pdbx_strand_id
1 'polypeptide(L)'
;AALMVVWFHVFEAFATSHVDQRINHGYLAVDFFFILSGFVIGYAYDDRWKKMTVAEFLKRRLIRLHPMVVMGAVLGVITFLLQGSVQWDGTHVATSAVMIALLCAMFFIPAVPGYSYEIRGNGEMFPLNGPAWSLFFEYIGNILYALFIRRLSNKALAVMVVLLGVALTLFAIFDVSTYGNIGVGWTLDGVNFLGGSLRMLFPFSLGMLMSRNFKPMKVKGAFWICTIVLIALFSVPYLEGAEPI
;
A
#
# COMPACT_ATOMS: atom_id res chain seq x y z
N ALA A 1 11.27 6.21 5.48
CA ALA A 1 9.89 5.92 5.03
C ALA A 1 9.06 5.28 6.15
N ALA A 2 9.42 4.11 6.74
CA ALA A 2 8.58 3.43 7.75
C ALA A 2 8.21 4.32 8.95
N LEU A 3 9.15 5.03 9.53
CA LEU A 3 8.87 5.98 10.62
C LEU A 3 7.94 7.12 10.18
N MET A 4 8.00 7.55 8.93
CA MET A 4 7.10 8.58 8.40
C MET A 4 5.64 8.09 8.34
N VAL A 5 5.42 6.80 8.00
CA VAL A 5 4.07 6.20 8.06
C VAL A 5 3.54 6.19 9.49
N VAL A 6 4.38 5.80 10.46
CA VAL A 6 3.98 5.81 11.88
C VAL A 6 3.61 7.24 12.32
N TRP A 7 4.43 8.23 11.98
CA TRP A 7 4.18 9.62 12.32
C TRP A 7 2.93 10.16 11.62
N PHE A 8 2.72 9.82 10.36
CA PHE A 8 1.50 10.17 9.63
C PHE A 8 0.26 9.72 10.40
N HIS A 9 0.16 8.45 10.75
CA HIS A 9 -1.01 7.93 11.47
C HIS A 9 -1.13 8.45 12.92
N VAL A 10 -0.01 8.76 13.58
CA VAL A 10 -0.05 9.40 14.91
C VAL A 10 -0.62 10.82 14.81
N PHE A 11 -0.21 11.61 13.82
CA PHE A 11 -0.71 12.97 13.66
C PHE A 11 -2.13 13.01 13.06
N GLU A 12 -2.50 12.03 12.23
CA GLU A 12 -3.85 11.88 11.72
C GLU A 12 -4.89 11.78 12.86
N ALA A 13 -4.56 11.06 13.94
CA ALA A 13 -5.43 10.92 15.09
C ALA A 13 -5.73 12.24 15.85
N PHE A 14 -4.93 13.28 15.64
CA PHE A 14 -5.08 14.59 16.29
C PHE A 14 -5.43 15.71 15.30
N ALA A 15 -5.53 15.41 14.01
CA ALA A 15 -5.91 16.37 12.98
C ALA A 15 -7.43 16.43 12.84
N THR A 16 -7.95 17.60 12.51
CA THR A 16 -9.38 17.80 12.21
C THR A 16 -9.66 17.71 10.72
N SER A 17 -8.62 17.86 9.89
CA SER A 17 -8.66 17.78 8.44
C SER A 17 -7.26 17.49 7.87
N HIS A 18 -7.18 17.18 6.58
CA HIS A 18 -5.89 17.03 5.90
C HIS A 18 -5.08 18.34 5.86
N VAL A 19 -5.72 19.50 5.99
CA VAL A 19 -5.05 20.81 5.94
C VAL A 19 -4.20 21.07 7.20
N ASP A 20 -4.71 20.67 8.37
CA ASP A 20 -4.04 20.89 9.64
C ASP A 20 -3.18 19.69 10.10
N GLN A 21 -3.23 18.58 9.35
CA GLN A 21 -2.43 17.39 9.64
C GLN A 21 -0.94 17.65 9.40
N ARG A 22 -0.11 17.36 10.40
CA ARG A 22 1.35 17.38 10.24
C ARG A 22 1.80 16.12 9.48
N ILE A 23 2.81 16.32 8.59
CA ILE A 23 3.32 15.21 7.76
C ILE A 23 2.20 14.59 6.91
N ASN A 24 1.36 15.42 6.33
CA ASN A 24 0.16 15.00 5.62
C ASN A 24 0.40 14.17 4.35
N HIS A 25 1.60 14.24 3.75
CA HIS A 25 1.98 13.38 2.62
C HIS A 25 2.66 12.07 3.04
N GLY A 26 2.63 11.71 4.31
CA GLY A 26 3.18 10.44 4.80
C GLY A 26 2.55 9.20 4.17
N TYR A 27 1.32 9.30 3.66
CA TYR A 27 0.65 8.21 2.92
C TYR A 27 1.39 7.84 1.61
N LEU A 28 2.18 8.74 1.02
CA LEU A 28 3.02 8.46 -0.16
C LEU A 28 4.20 7.54 0.15
N ALA A 29 4.53 7.34 1.43
CA ALA A 29 5.54 6.36 1.81
C ALA A 29 5.19 4.93 1.37
N VAL A 30 3.91 4.63 1.19
CA VAL A 30 3.45 3.34 0.63
C VAL A 30 3.92 3.17 -0.82
N ASP A 31 3.86 4.23 -1.62
CA ASP A 31 4.31 4.21 -3.01
C ASP A 31 5.82 3.98 -3.10
N PHE A 32 6.59 4.56 -2.16
CA PHE A 32 8.02 4.25 -2.01
C PHE A 32 8.25 2.76 -1.67
N PHE A 33 7.42 2.15 -0.82
CA PHE A 33 7.54 0.71 -0.54
C PHE A 33 7.19 -0.15 -1.74
N PHE A 34 6.24 0.25 -2.58
CA PHE A 34 5.96 -0.45 -3.83
C PHE A 34 7.13 -0.36 -4.81
N ILE A 35 7.81 0.80 -4.95
CA ILE A 35 9.05 0.92 -5.73
C ILE A 35 10.11 -0.04 -5.20
N LEU A 36 10.33 -0.03 -3.88
CA LEU A 36 11.31 -0.88 -3.24
C LEU A 36 10.99 -2.37 -3.43
N SER A 37 9.71 -2.74 -3.30
CA SER A 37 9.27 -4.13 -3.52
C SER A 37 9.53 -4.57 -4.96
N GLY A 38 9.15 -3.76 -5.94
CA GLY A 38 9.41 -4.05 -7.36
C GLY A 38 10.91 -4.18 -7.66
N PHE A 39 11.73 -3.26 -7.11
CA PHE A 39 13.18 -3.31 -7.26
C PHE A 39 13.78 -4.60 -6.66
N VAL A 40 13.43 -4.92 -5.40
CA VAL A 40 13.95 -6.10 -4.71
C VAL A 40 13.51 -7.39 -5.40
N ILE A 41 12.27 -7.44 -5.90
CA ILE A 41 11.75 -8.62 -6.60
C ILE A 41 12.48 -8.81 -7.94
N GLY A 42 12.60 -7.77 -8.75
CA GLY A 42 13.36 -7.85 -10.00
C GLY A 42 14.80 -8.26 -9.75
N TYR A 43 15.50 -7.61 -8.84
CA TYR A 43 16.88 -7.90 -8.49
C TYR A 43 17.11 -9.32 -7.95
N ALA A 44 16.17 -9.80 -7.11
CA ALA A 44 16.34 -11.09 -6.44
C ALA A 44 15.87 -12.28 -7.27
N TYR A 45 14.96 -12.09 -8.23
CA TYR A 45 14.26 -13.22 -8.85
C TYR A 45 14.31 -13.28 -10.38
N ASP A 46 14.56 -12.18 -11.12
CA ASP A 46 14.52 -12.19 -12.59
C ASP A 46 15.40 -13.28 -13.20
N ASP A 47 16.60 -13.51 -12.67
CA ASP A 47 17.54 -14.51 -13.16
C ASP A 47 17.28 -15.94 -12.65
N ARG A 48 16.36 -16.13 -11.72
CA ARG A 48 16.12 -17.42 -11.04
C ARG A 48 15.03 -18.28 -11.67
N TRP A 49 14.26 -17.74 -12.59
CA TRP A 49 13.11 -18.43 -13.18
C TRP A 49 13.44 -19.70 -13.98
N LYS A 50 14.71 -19.90 -14.36
CA LYS A 50 15.17 -21.18 -14.96
C LYS A 50 15.13 -22.35 -13.99
N LYS A 51 15.16 -22.06 -12.67
CA LYS A 51 15.27 -23.04 -11.57
C LYS A 51 14.17 -22.90 -10.53
N MET A 52 13.14 -22.09 -10.81
CA MET A 52 12.08 -21.78 -9.86
C MET A 52 10.72 -21.77 -10.57
N THR A 53 9.73 -22.42 -9.98
CA THR A 53 8.34 -22.41 -10.43
C THR A 53 7.57 -21.21 -9.86
N VAL A 54 6.42 -20.89 -10.46
CA VAL A 54 5.50 -19.85 -9.94
C VAL A 54 5.06 -20.20 -8.50
N ALA A 55 4.73 -21.46 -8.25
CA ALA A 55 4.30 -21.91 -6.93
C ALA A 55 5.39 -21.73 -5.86
N GLU A 56 6.65 -22.05 -6.19
CA GLU A 56 7.79 -21.83 -5.28
C GLU A 56 8.02 -20.35 -5.00
N PHE A 57 7.89 -19.49 -6.02
CA PHE A 57 7.99 -18.04 -5.83
C PHE A 57 6.89 -17.54 -4.89
N LEU A 58 5.62 -17.86 -5.19
CA LEU A 58 4.48 -17.42 -4.38
C LEU A 58 4.56 -17.97 -2.94
N LYS A 59 4.98 -19.22 -2.76
CA LYS A 59 5.23 -19.80 -1.42
C LYS A 59 6.27 -18.98 -0.65
N ARG A 60 7.39 -18.58 -1.27
CA ARG A 60 8.42 -17.74 -0.64
C ARG A 60 7.87 -16.37 -0.24
N ARG A 61 7.04 -15.77 -1.09
CA ARG A 61 6.39 -14.49 -0.80
C ARG A 61 5.40 -14.62 0.34
N LEU A 62 4.58 -15.68 0.32
CA LEU A 62 3.64 -15.98 1.39
C LEU A 62 4.36 -16.14 2.75
N ILE A 63 5.39 -16.98 2.82
CA ILE A 63 6.17 -17.18 4.05
C ILE A 63 6.78 -15.87 4.56
N ARG A 64 7.15 -14.96 3.67
CA ARG A 64 7.73 -13.66 4.04
C ARG A 64 6.70 -12.65 4.54
N LEU A 65 5.54 -12.55 3.89
CA LEU A 65 4.58 -11.48 4.12
C LEU A 65 3.45 -11.87 5.09
N HIS A 66 2.98 -13.12 5.01
CA HIS A 66 1.79 -13.56 5.75
C HIS A 66 1.92 -13.54 7.27
N PRO A 67 3.07 -13.84 7.88
CA PRO A 67 3.23 -13.71 9.32
C PRO A 67 2.95 -12.29 9.83
N MET A 68 3.29 -11.26 9.05
CA MET A 68 3.00 -9.86 9.41
C MET A 68 1.50 -9.56 9.34
N VAL A 69 0.79 -10.15 8.36
CA VAL A 69 -0.67 -10.04 8.23
C VAL A 69 -1.35 -10.62 9.47
N VAL A 70 -0.99 -11.86 9.83
CA VAL A 70 -1.56 -12.55 11.00
C VAL A 70 -1.25 -11.80 12.30
N MET A 71 -0.01 -11.38 12.49
CA MET A 71 0.39 -10.61 13.67
C MET A 71 -0.38 -9.28 13.76
N GLY A 72 -0.50 -8.55 12.65
CA GLY A 72 -1.27 -7.30 12.60
C GLY A 72 -2.75 -7.51 12.91
N ALA A 73 -3.37 -8.58 12.39
CA ALA A 73 -4.75 -8.92 12.68
C ALA A 73 -4.97 -9.27 14.16
N VAL A 74 -4.05 -10.05 14.77
CA VAL A 74 -4.13 -10.40 16.19
C VAL A 74 -3.95 -9.17 17.08
N LEU A 75 -2.99 -8.31 16.81
CA LEU A 75 -2.83 -7.06 17.54
C LEU A 75 -4.05 -6.14 17.34
N GLY A 76 -4.58 -6.09 16.11
CA GLY A 76 -5.77 -5.31 15.78
C GLY A 76 -7.01 -5.75 16.55
N VAL A 77 -7.26 -7.07 16.67
CA VAL A 77 -8.41 -7.54 17.47
C VAL A 77 -8.24 -7.23 18.93
N ILE A 78 -7.04 -7.38 19.49
CA ILE A 78 -6.77 -7.05 20.90
C ILE A 78 -7.05 -5.56 21.14
N THR A 79 -6.53 -4.67 20.30
CA THR A 79 -6.76 -3.23 20.45
C THR A 79 -8.22 -2.86 20.24
N PHE A 80 -8.92 -3.48 19.29
CA PHE A 80 -10.35 -3.24 19.05
C PHE A 80 -11.21 -3.63 20.24
N LEU A 81 -10.93 -4.79 20.87
CA LEU A 81 -11.61 -5.21 22.07
C LEU A 81 -11.32 -4.28 23.27
N LEU A 82 -10.08 -3.83 23.42
CA LEU A 82 -9.71 -2.87 24.47
C LEU A 82 -10.36 -1.49 24.29
N GLN A 83 -10.68 -1.11 23.05
CA GLN A 83 -11.42 0.12 22.72
C GLN A 83 -12.93 0.00 22.94
N GLY A 84 -13.43 -1.14 23.41
CA GLY A 84 -14.84 -1.36 23.73
C GLY A 84 -15.67 -1.93 22.58
N SER A 85 -15.04 -2.42 21.51
CA SER A 85 -15.71 -3.05 20.35
C SER A 85 -16.79 -2.15 19.74
N VAL A 86 -16.42 -0.90 19.42
CA VAL A 86 -17.32 0.08 18.83
C VAL A 86 -16.82 0.54 17.46
N GLN A 87 -17.75 0.88 16.57
CA GLN A 87 -17.48 1.55 15.30
C GLN A 87 -17.07 3.02 15.53
N TRP A 88 -16.68 3.72 14.47
CA TRP A 88 -16.34 5.14 14.56
C TRP A 88 -17.52 6.03 14.99
N ASP A 89 -18.75 5.60 14.75
CA ASP A 89 -19.97 6.30 15.18
C ASP A 89 -20.41 5.94 16.60
N GLY A 90 -19.66 5.08 17.29
CA GLY A 90 -19.98 4.59 18.64
C GLY A 90 -20.90 3.38 18.69
N THR A 91 -21.35 2.84 17.55
CA THR A 91 -22.21 1.64 17.52
C THR A 91 -21.44 0.40 17.99
N HIS A 92 -22.01 -0.35 18.92
CA HIS A 92 -21.40 -1.59 19.40
C HIS A 92 -21.41 -2.70 18.35
N VAL A 93 -20.28 -3.39 18.25
CA VAL A 93 -20.07 -4.50 17.32
C VAL A 93 -20.19 -5.82 18.06
N ALA A 94 -21.01 -6.73 17.53
CA ALA A 94 -21.17 -8.07 18.09
C ALA A 94 -19.83 -8.85 18.02
N THR A 95 -19.53 -9.60 19.07
CA THR A 95 -18.31 -10.42 19.16
C THR A 95 -18.18 -11.40 17.97
N SER A 96 -19.30 -11.94 17.50
CA SER A 96 -19.32 -12.81 16.32
C SER A 96 -18.79 -12.10 15.06
N ALA A 97 -19.16 -10.84 14.85
CA ALA A 97 -18.67 -10.03 13.72
C ALA A 97 -17.15 -9.76 13.84
N VAL A 98 -16.66 -9.46 15.05
CA VAL A 98 -15.23 -9.29 15.32
C VAL A 98 -14.45 -10.58 15.03
N MET A 99 -14.98 -11.74 15.42
CA MET A 99 -14.35 -13.04 15.15
C MET A 99 -14.33 -13.37 13.65
N ILE A 100 -15.39 -13.05 12.92
CA ILE A 100 -15.42 -13.20 11.46
C ILE A 100 -14.39 -12.26 10.81
N ALA A 101 -14.34 -10.99 11.24
CA ALA A 101 -13.34 -10.03 10.75
C ALA A 101 -11.91 -10.52 11.02
N LEU A 102 -11.65 -11.12 12.20
CA LEU A 102 -10.34 -11.70 12.51
C LEU A 102 -10.00 -12.87 11.57
N LEU A 103 -10.94 -13.79 11.36
CA LEU A 103 -10.73 -14.91 10.43
C LEU A 103 -10.48 -14.42 9.01
N CYS A 104 -11.30 -13.50 8.51
CA CYS A 104 -11.09 -12.88 7.20
C CYS A 104 -9.71 -12.23 7.11
N ALA A 105 -9.30 -11.46 8.11
CA ALA A 105 -7.99 -10.81 8.14
C ALA A 105 -6.83 -11.83 8.16
N MET A 106 -6.96 -12.91 8.93
CA MET A 106 -5.94 -13.97 9.00
C MET A 106 -5.76 -14.69 7.66
N PHE A 107 -6.83 -14.88 6.88
CA PHE A 107 -6.76 -15.45 5.52
C PHE A 107 -6.57 -14.39 4.43
N PHE A 108 -6.41 -13.14 4.85
CA PHE A 108 -6.21 -12.00 3.98
C PHE A 108 -7.37 -11.77 3.00
N ILE A 109 -8.58 -12.05 3.46
CA ILE A 109 -9.83 -11.80 2.75
C ILE A 109 -10.30 -10.39 3.10
N PRO A 110 -10.41 -9.47 2.13
CA PRO A 110 -10.83 -8.11 2.40
C PRO A 110 -12.30 -8.06 2.82
N ALA A 111 -12.63 -7.16 3.74
CA ALA A 111 -13.99 -6.83 4.08
C ALA A 111 -14.65 -6.06 2.91
N VAL A 112 -15.92 -6.37 2.68
CA VAL A 112 -16.74 -5.68 1.68
C VAL A 112 -17.57 -4.63 2.41
N PRO A 113 -17.61 -3.36 1.94
CA PRO A 113 -18.44 -2.33 2.55
C PRO A 113 -19.90 -2.76 2.69
N GLY A 114 -20.49 -2.49 3.84
CA GLY A 114 -21.89 -2.84 4.15
C GLY A 114 -22.11 -4.24 4.72
N TYR A 115 -21.08 -5.07 4.85
CA TYR A 115 -21.18 -6.37 5.52
C TYR A 115 -20.85 -6.26 7.02
N SER A 116 -21.46 -7.13 7.83
CA SER A 116 -21.34 -7.10 9.31
C SER A 116 -19.92 -7.29 9.85
N TYR A 117 -19.03 -7.88 9.06
CA TYR A 117 -17.61 -8.05 9.41
C TYR A 117 -16.71 -6.87 8.99
N GLU A 118 -17.28 -5.85 8.35
CA GLU A 118 -16.70 -4.53 8.23
C GLU A 118 -17.03 -3.78 9.53
N ILE A 119 -16.21 -4.01 10.55
CA ILE A 119 -16.50 -3.67 11.96
C ILE A 119 -16.12 -2.23 12.35
N ARG A 120 -15.61 -1.42 11.45
CA ARG A 120 -15.25 -0.01 11.69
C ARG A 120 -16.34 0.97 11.25
N GLY A 121 -17.19 0.59 10.30
CA GLY A 121 -18.24 1.44 9.74
C GLY A 121 -17.76 2.49 8.74
N ASN A 122 -16.51 2.41 8.29
CA ASN A 122 -15.91 3.31 7.31
C ASN A 122 -15.50 2.64 5.99
N GLY A 123 -15.81 1.36 5.83
CA GLY A 123 -15.56 0.60 4.62
C GLY A 123 -14.13 0.05 4.47
N GLU A 124 -13.32 0.08 5.51
CA GLU A 124 -11.95 -0.45 5.46
C GLU A 124 -11.89 -1.92 5.04
N MET A 125 -11.05 -2.22 4.03
CA MET A 125 -10.77 -3.58 3.57
C MET A 125 -10.29 -4.52 4.67
N PHE A 126 -9.50 -3.98 5.61
CA PHE A 126 -8.92 -4.72 6.74
C PHE A 126 -9.17 -3.96 8.04
N PRO A 127 -10.40 -4.03 8.57
CA PRO A 127 -10.83 -3.18 9.69
C PRO A 127 -10.09 -3.42 11.00
N LEU A 128 -9.38 -4.53 11.14
CA LEU A 128 -8.48 -4.81 12.27
C LEU A 128 -7.04 -4.30 12.04
N ASN A 129 -6.67 -4.00 10.79
CA ASN A 129 -5.34 -3.53 10.43
C ASN A 129 -5.43 -2.69 9.14
N GLY A 130 -5.94 -1.48 9.23
CA GLY A 130 -6.16 -0.59 8.09
C GLY A 130 -4.99 -0.57 7.10
N PRO A 131 -3.74 -0.35 7.52
CA PRO A 131 -2.58 -0.34 6.61
C PRO A 131 -2.35 -1.61 5.79
N ALA A 132 -3.00 -2.75 6.13
CA ALA A 132 -2.84 -4.00 5.40
C ALA A 132 -3.36 -3.95 3.95
N TRP A 133 -4.15 -2.94 3.59
CA TRP A 133 -4.56 -2.71 2.19
C TRP A 133 -3.36 -2.67 1.24
N SER A 134 -2.27 -2.07 1.64
CA SER A 134 -1.06 -1.98 0.82
C SER A 134 -0.40 -3.34 0.61
N LEU A 135 -0.39 -4.21 1.62
CA LEU A 135 0.07 -5.59 1.48
C LEU A 135 -0.83 -6.40 0.54
N PHE A 136 -2.15 -6.15 0.56
CA PHE A 136 -3.07 -6.79 -0.37
C PHE A 136 -2.70 -6.49 -1.83
N PHE A 137 -2.46 -5.23 -2.15
CA PHE A 137 -1.97 -4.85 -3.47
C PHE A 137 -0.56 -5.38 -3.76
N GLU A 138 0.31 -5.48 -2.76
CA GLU A 138 1.61 -6.12 -2.94
C GLU A 138 1.49 -7.60 -3.31
N TYR A 139 0.54 -8.36 -2.74
CA TYR A 139 0.27 -9.73 -3.17
C TYR A 139 -0.20 -9.78 -4.63
N ILE A 140 -1.09 -8.88 -5.04
CA ILE A 140 -1.51 -8.76 -6.44
C ILE A 140 -0.31 -8.48 -7.34
N GLY A 141 0.55 -7.52 -6.97
CA GLY A 141 1.77 -7.20 -7.69
C GLY A 141 2.71 -8.41 -7.83
N ASN A 142 2.88 -9.20 -6.78
CA ASN A 142 3.68 -10.42 -6.81
C ASN A 142 3.10 -11.48 -7.78
N ILE A 143 1.78 -11.65 -7.80
CA ILE A 143 1.10 -12.57 -8.71
C ILE A 143 1.26 -12.10 -10.16
N LEU A 144 1.01 -10.81 -10.43
CA LEU A 144 1.16 -10.23 -11.75
C LEU A 144 2.62 -10.30 -12.24
N TYR A 145 3.58 -10.08 -11.36
CA TYR A 145 4.99 -10.29 -11.67
C TYR A 145 5.26 -11.73 -12.09
N ALA A 146 4.86 -12.69 -11.27
CA ALA A 146 5.15 -14.10 -11.53
C ALA A 146 4.50 -14.63 -12.81
N LEU A 147 3.32 -14.13 -13.17
CA LEU A 147 2.57 -14.61 -14.34
C LEU A 147 2.92 -13.84 -15.63
N PHE A 148 3.08 -12.53 -15.55
CA PHE A 148 3.13 -11.65 -16.72
C PHE A 148 4.38 -10.77 -16.76
N ILE A 149 4.60 -9.90 -15.78
CA ILE A 149 5.53 -8.76 -15.87
C ILE A 149 6.98 -9.24 -16.07
N ARG A 150 7.37 -10.33 -15.41
CA ARG A 150 8.72 -10.91 -15.56
C ARG A 150 9.09 -11.29 -16.99
N ARG A 151 8.10 -11.53 -17.86
CA ARG A 151 8.29 -11.92 -19.26
C ARG A 151 8.42 -10.72 -20.20
N LEU A 152 8.12 -9.53 -19.73
CA LEU A 152 8.21 -8.32 -20.52
C LEU A 152 9.68 -7.96 -20.81
N SER A 153 9.96 -7.55 -22.02
CA SER A 153 11.23 -6.92 -22.35
C SER A 153 11.38 -5.58 -21.63
N ASN A 154 12.59 -5.07 -21.48
CA ASN A 154 12.81 -3.76 -20.85
C ASN A 154 12.06 -2.63 -21.58
N LYS A 155 11.93 -2.71 -22.92
CA LYS A 155 11.17 -1.72 -23.71
C LYS A 155 9.67 -1.81 -23.38
N ALA A 156 9.10 -3.03 -23.37
CA ALA A 156 7.69 -3.22 -23.02
C ALA A 156 7.39 -2.81 -21.57
N LEU A 157 8.29 -3.14 -20.65
CA LEU A 157 8.17 -2.70 -19.25
C LEU A 157 8.25 -1.17 -19.12
N ALA A 158 9.13 -0.51 -19.85
CA ALA A 158 9.22 0.95 -19.87
C ALA A 158 7.94 1.59 -20.42
N VAL A 159 7.37 1.06 -21.50
CA VAL A 159 6.08 1.53 -22.04
C VAL A 159 4.97 1.34 -21.00
N MET A 160 4.92 0.19 -20.34
CA MET A 160 3.93 -0.07 -19.26
C MET A 160 4.09 0.93 -18.11
N VAL A 161 5.31 1.24 -17.67
CA VAL A 161 5.58 2.24 -16.63
C VAL A 161 5.06 3.62 -17.05
N VAL A 162 5.33 4.04 -18.28
CA VAL A 162 4.87 5.33 -18.81
C VAL A 162 3.33 5.38 -18.82
N LEU A 163 2.67 4.34 -19.35
CA LEU A 163 1.21 4.29 -19.43
C LEU A 163 0.57 4.30 -18.04
N LEU A 164 1.10 3.53 -17.10
CA LEU A 164 0.62 3.51 -15.72
C LEU A 164 0.86 4.84 -15.00
N GLY A 165 2.01 5.47 -15.23
CA GLY A 165 2.30 6.81 -14.69
C GLY A 165 1.35 7.87 -15.23
N VAL A 166 1.07 7.86 -16.54
CA VAL A 166 0.07 8.75 -17.15
C VAL A 166 -1.32 8.47 -16.56
N ALA A 167 -1.72 7.20 -16.44
CA ALA A 167 -3.02 6.84 -15.87
C ALA A 167 -3.17 7.31 -14.42
N LEU A 168 -2.13 7.14 -13.58
CA LEU A 168 -2.14 7.63 -12.20
C LEU A 168 -2.20 9.15 -12.14
N THR A 169 -1.45 9.83 -13.01
CA THR A 169 -1.47 11.30 -13.10
C THR A 169 -2.85 11.81 -13.52
N LEU A 170 -3.49 11.18 -14.51
CA LEU A 170 -4.84 11.54 -14.91
C LEU A 170 -5.87 11.24 -13.80
N PHE A 171 -5.72 10.12 -13.10
CA PHE A 171 -6.55 9.78 -11.93
C PHE A 171 -6.48 10.88 -10.87
N ALA A 172 -5.27 11.41 -10.60
CA ALA A 172 -5.06 12.51 -9.67
C ALA A 172 -5.62 13.84 -10.19
N ILE A 173 -5.27 14.26 -11.41
CA ILE A 173 -5.70 15.55 -11.98
C ILE A 173 -7.22 15.68 -12.08
N PHE A 174 -7.91 14.59 -12.46
CA PHE A 174 -9.37 14.57 -12.56
C PHE A 174 -10.07 14.28 -11.23
N ASP A 175 -9.32 14.18 -10.14
CA ASP A 175 -9.83 13.85 -8.80
C ASP A 175 -10.87 12.72 -8.83
N VAL A 176 -10.54 11.62 -9.50
CA VAL A 176 -11.45 10.48 -9.70
C VAL A 176 -11.92 9.89 -8.37
N SER A 177 -11.12 10.04 -7.32
CA SER A 177 -11.45 9.64 -5.96
C SER A 177 -12.45 10.56 -5.28
N THR A 178 -12.56 11.80 -5.69
CA THR A 178 -13.28 12.89 -5.02
C THR A 178 -12.74 13.25 -3.63
N TYR A 179 -11.51 12.81 -3.32
CA TYR A 179 -10.86 13.06 -2.02
C TYR A 179 -9.92 14.27 -2.05
N GLY A 180 -9.71 14.88 -3.21
CA GLY A 180 -8.70 15.94 -3.39
C GLY A 180 -7.25 15.45 -3.23
N ASN A 181 -7.03 14.13 -3.19
CA ASN A 181 -5.71 13.51 -3.07
C ASN A 181 -5.74 12.06 -3.56
N ILE A 182 -4.56 11.44 -3.68
CA ILE A 182 -4.43 10.03 -4.09
C ILE A 182 -4.36 9.03 -2.91
N GLY A 183 -4.88 9.41 -1.74
CA GLY A 183 -4.97 8.54 -0.56
C GLY A 183 -6.05 7.46 -0.69
N VAL A 184 -6.00 6.67 -1.74
CA VAL A 184 -6.97 5.63 -2.11
C VAL A 184 -6.40 4.23 -1.99
N GLY A 185 -7.27 3.23 -2.01
CA GLY A 185 -6.91 1.80 -2.01
C GLY A 185 -7.29 1.08 -0.72
N TRP A 186 -7.83 1.77 0.26
CA TRP A 186 -8.11 1.21 1.60
C TRP A 186 -9.54 0.64 1.74
N THR A 187 -10.45 0.92 0.79
CA THR A 187 -11.77 0.29 0.71
C THR A 187 -11.90 -0.62 -0.51
N LEU A 188 -12.82 -1.59 -0.47
CA LEU A 188 -13.09 -2.51 -1.58
C LEU A 188 -14.28 -2.01 -2.42
N ASP A 189 -14.09 -0.87 -3.04
CA ASP A 189 -14.99 -0.33 -4.07
C ASP A 189 -14.23 -0.09 -5.38
N GLY A 190 -14.95 0.20 -6.46
CA GLY A 190 -14.36 0.31 -7.79
C GLY A 190 -13.30 1.40 -7.92
N VAL A 191 -13.53 2.56 -7.31
CA VAL A 191 -12.62 3.72 -7.38
C VAL A 191 -11.37 3.48 -6.56
N ASN A 192 -11.52 3.02 -5.31
CA ASN A 192 -10.39 2.67 -4.46
C ASN A 192 -9.58 1.50 -5.02
N PHE A 193 -10.25 0.48 -5.59
CA PHE A 193 -9.54 -0.64 -6.21
C PHE A 193 -8.75 -0.20 -7.44
N LEU A 194 -9.31 0.66 -8.28
CA LEU A 194 -8.60 1.24 -9.43
C LEU A 194 -7.41 2.08 -8.98
N GLY A 195 -7.64 3.03 -8.08
CA GLY A 195 -6.61 3.93 -7.57
C GLY A 195 -5.49 3.16 -6.84
N GLY A 196 -5.84 2.23 -5.96
CA GLY A 196 -4.87 1.36 -5.28
C GLY A 196 -4.08 0.48 -6.25
N SER A 197 -4.72 -0.02 -7.32
CA SER A 197 -4.04 -0.76 -8.39
C SER A 197 -3.04 0.11 -9.14
N LEU A 198 -3.39 1.34 -9.49
CA LEU A 198 -2.49 2.27 -10.17
C LEU A 198 -1.32 2.67 -9.27
N ARG A 199 -1.59 3.00 -8.00
CA ARG A 199 -0.60 3.31 -6.98
C ARG A 199 0.36 2.15 -6.71
N MET A 200 -0.07 0.91 -6.88
CA MET A 200 0.81 -0.25 -6.75
C MET A 200 1.55 -0.54 -8.06
N LEU A 201 0.83 -0.66 -9.18
CA LEU A 201 1.42 -1.13 -10.44
C LEU A 201 2.47 -0.16 -11.00
N PHE A 202 2.22 1.14 -10.95
CA PHE A 202 3.17 2.13 -11.45
C PHE A 202 4.51 2.08 -10.71
N PRO A 203 4.57 2.32 -9.39
CA PRO A 203 5.83 2.34 -8.66
C PRO A 203 6.48 0.95 -8.59
N PHE A 204 5.72 -0.12 -8.48
CA PHE A 204 6.25 -1.48 -8.49
C PHE A 204 6.95 -1.81 -9.82
N SER A 205 6.32 -1.48 -10.94
CA SER A 205 6.89 -1.70 -12.28
C SER A 205 8.10 -0.80 -12.53
N LEU A 206 8.06 0.44 -12.05
CA LEU A 206 9.18 1.37 -12.08
C LEU A 206 10.38 0.82 -11.29
N GLY A 207 10.14 0.34 -10.07
CA GLY A 207 11.17 -0.31 -9.25
C GLY A 207 11.82 -1.50 -9.95
N MET A 208 11.02 -2.32 -10.63
CA MET A 208 11.52 -3.44 -11.42
C MET A 208 12.34 -3.00 -12.63
N LEU A 209 11.88 -1.99 -13.37
CA LEU A 209 12.64 -1.42 -14.48
C LEU A 209 13.98 -0.85 -14.00
N MET A 210 13.98 -0.19 -12.84
CA MET A 210 15.20 0.29 -12.19
C MET A 210 16.14 -0.86 -11.86
N SER A 211 15.65 -1.97 -11.30
CA SER A 211 16.49 -3.13 -10.95
C SER A 211 17.18 -3.75 -12.15
N ARG A 212 16.50 -3.82 -13.29
CA ARG A 212 17.05 -4.37 -14.55
C ARG A 212 18.12 -3.50 -15.18
N ASN A 213 18.09 -2.20 -14.89
CA ASN A 213 19.06 -1.24 -15.41
C ASN A 213 20.03 -0.75 -14.33
N PHE A 214 19.97 -1.35 -13.14
CA PHE A 214 20.75 -0.90 -11.98
C PHE A 214 22.25 -1.12 -12.20
N LYS A 215 22.98 -0.03 -12.01
CA LYS A 215 24.45 -0.05 -11.92
C LYS A 215 24.83 0.48 -10.55
N PRO A 216 25.47 -0.35 -9.69
CA PRO A 216 25.83 0.09 -8.36
C PRO A 216 26.80 1.28 -8.43
N MET A 217 26.45 2.35 -7.74
CA MET A 217 27.31 3.52 -7.58
C MET A 217 27.60 3.73 -6.10
N LYS A 218 28.84 4.10 -5.78
CA LYS A 218 29.23 4.48 -4.42
C LYS A 218 28.99 5.97 -4.22
N VAL A 219 27.91 6.32 -3.53
CA VAL A 219 27.61 7.71 -3.16
C VAL A 219 27.85 7.89 -1.68
N LYS A 220 28.82 8.74 -1.31
CA LYS A 220 29.07 9.07 0.10
C LYS A 220 27.84 9.73 0.71
N GLY A 221 27.40 9.24 1.86
CA GLY A 221 26.25 9.81 2.56
C GLY A 221 24.88 9.49 1.92
N ALA A 222 24.78 8.54 0.96
CA ALA A 222 23.53 8.21 0.28
C ALA A 222 22.34 7.99 1.23
N PHE A 223 22.59 7.32 2.35
CA PHE A 223 21.56 7.10 3.37
C PHE A 223 20.98 8.43 3.89
N TRP A 224 21.83 9.37 4.27
CA TRP A 224 21.39 10.67 4.79
C TRP A 224 20.73 11.52 3.74
N ILE A 225 21.27 11.55 2.52
CA ILE A 225 20.67 12.27 1.39
C ILE A 225 19.25 11.75 1.12
N CYS A 226 19.09 10.44 0.96
CA CYS A 226 17.77 9.85 0.75
C CYS A 226 16.82 10.10 1.93
N THR A 227 17.32 10.03 3.17
CA THR A 227 16.49 10.28 4.35
C THR A 227 16.01 11.74 4.38
N ILE A 228 16.88 12.70 4.13
CA ILE A 228 16.52 14.14 4.11
C ILE A 228 15.50 14.42 2.99
N VAL A 229 15.76 13.89 1.79
CA VAL A 229 14.84 14.06 0.65
C VAL A 229 13.46 13.46 0.95
N LEU A 230 13.39 12.25 1.51
CA LEU A 230 12.12 11.63 1.86
C LEU A 230 11.38 12.41 2.95
N ILE A 231 12.09 12.88 3.99
CA ILE A 231 11.47 13.71 5.03
C ILE A 231 10.94 14.99 4.41
N ALA A 232 11.72 15.67 3.58
CA ALA A 232 11.29 16.90 2.92
C ALA A 232 10.03 16.68 2.07
N LEU A 233 10.01 15.64 1.23
CA LEU A 233 8.87 15.33 0.35
C LEU A 233 7.59 14.98 1.15
N PHE A 234 7.71 14.19 2.22
CA PHE A 234 6.54 13.78 2.99
C PHE A 234 6.05 14.84 4.00
N SER A 235 6.84 15.87 4.22
CA SER A 235 6.50 16.99 5.11
C SER A 235 6.10 18.27 4.37
N VAL A 236 5.91 18.21 3.05
CA VAL A 236 5.36 19.34 2.29
C VAL A 236 3.99 19.68 2.87
N PRO A 237 3.69 20.94 3.18
CA PRO A 237 2.36 21.32 3.65
C PRO A 237 1.30 21.06 2.59
N TYR A 238 0.09 20.73 3.04
CA TYR A 238 -1.07 20.68 2.16
C TYR A 238 -1.34 22.09 1.61
N LEU A 239 -1.47 22.19 0.30
CA LEU A 239 -1.78 23.45 -0.38
C LEU A 239 -3.18 23.35 -0.97
N GLU A 240 -4.12 24.02 -0.35
CA GLU A 240 -5.51 24.04 -0.83
C GLU A 240 -5.57 24.55 -2.27
N GLY A 241 -6.20 23.78 -3.15
CA GLY A 241 -6.30 24.07 -4.60
C GLY A 241 -5.07 23.69 -5.44
N ALA A 242 -3.97 23.21 -4.82
CA ALA A 242 -2.81 22.67 -5.53
C ALA A 242 -2.70 21.13 -5.44
N GLU A 243 -3.41 20.52 -4.52
CA GLU A 243 -3.62 19.08 -4.48
C GLU A 243 -4.67 18.70 -5.57
N PRO A 244 -4.46 17.63 -6.27
CA PRO A 244 -3.57 16.48 -6.08
C PRO A 244 -2.27 16.51 -6.91
N ILE A 245 -1.78 17.64 -7.30
CA ILE A 245 -0.65 17.78 -8.25
C ILE A 245 0.71 17.57 -7.57
#